data_2197cece76ba69e12ee36c9c8f7e7e22
#
_entry.id   2197cece76ba69e12ee36c9c8f7e7e22
#
_cell.length_a   1.000
_cell.length_b   1.000
_cell.length_c   1.000
_cell.angle_alpha   90.00
_cell.angle_beta   90.00
_cell.angle_gamma   90.00
#
_symmetry.space_group_name_H-M   'P 1'
#
loop_
_entity.id
_entity.type
_entity.pdbx_description
1 polymer ?
#
loop_
_entity_poly.entity_id
_entity_poly.type
_entity_poly.pdbx_seq_one_letter_code
_entity_poly.pdbx_strand_id
1 'polypeptide(L)'
;MKKTLDAVRVKIIEKNKERAEFLANELNNTIIINGDALDEEVLVEANLQEAETVLALTNDDEDNLMVSVLVEKFAKDEKDVDDKRTMALINKPNYSLLQNSLKIDDLIDPRMNTVSSILKHIHKGTIETAYTIMNGEYEVIEAEIIETSELINKELKNSNLPEEIRIGAVLRENKVIIPRSNFVFQKEDKVVFLAKKDSISVVENIFRISSI
;
A
#
# COMPACT_ATOMS: atom_id res chain seq x y z
N MET A 1 -22.12 12.22 11.33
CA MET A 1 -21.02 13.13 11.73
C MET A 1 -19.92 13.00 10.68
N LYS A 2 -19.75 13.99 9.78
CA LYS A 2 -18.59 14.07 8.88
C LYS A 2 -17.38 14.36 9.76
N LYS A 3 -16.46 13.41 9.95
CA LYS A 3 -15.10 13.72 10.36
C LYS A 3 -14.51 14.57 9.22
N THR A 4 -14.39 15.85 9.49
CA THR A 4 -13.51 16.75 8.73
C THR A 4 -12.13 16.09 8.81
N LEU A 5 -11.57 15.73 7.66
CA LEU A 5 -10.14 15.41 7.58
C LEU A 5 -9.43 16.66 8.06
N ASP A 6 -8.91 16.64 9.28
CA ASP A 6 -7.99 17.65 9.75
C ASP A 6 -6.85 17.70 8.73
N ALA A 7 -6.52 18.90 8.27
CA ALA A 7 -5.53 19.08 7.23
C ALA A 7 -4.20 18.45 7.69
N VAL A 8 -3.74 17.45 6.97
CA VAL A 8 -2.45 16.79 7.24
C VAL A 8 -1.36 17.86 7.14
N ARG A 9 -0.61 18.05 8.21
CA ARG A 9 0.55 18.94 8.21
C ARG A 9 1.73 18.24 7.59
N VAL A 10 2.29 18.79 6.53
CA VAL A 10 3.41 18.22 5.79
C VAL A 10 4.64 19.09 5.97
N LYS A 11 5.78 18.45 6.22
CA LYS A 11 7.12 19.04 6.13
C LYS A 11 7.92 18.31 5.07
N ILE A 12 8.73 19.02 4.31
CA ILE A 12 9.61 18.46 3.29
C ILE A 12 11.05 18.89 3.59
N ILE A 13 11.95 17.94 3.68
CA ILE A 13 13.40 18.17 3.71
C ILE A 13 13.89 17.98 2.28
N GLU A 14 14.49 19.02 1.70
CA GLU A 14 15.02 19.01 0.35
C GLU A 14 16.48 19.52 0.37
N LYS A 15 17.40 18.69 -0.12
CA LYS A 15 18.82 18.97 -0.12
C LYS A 15 19.21 20.02 -1.15
N ASN A 16 18.55 20.03 -2.30
CA ASN A 16 18.81 21.00 -3.35
C ASN A 16 18.15 22.34 -3.02
N LYS A 17 18.96 23.39 -2.86
CA LYS A 17 18.50 24.71 -2.47
C LYS A 17 17.50 25.33 -3.46
N GLU A 18 17.79 25.26 -4.77
CA GLU A 18 16.91 25.83 -5.79
C GLU A 18 15.55 25.11 -5.80
N ARG A 19 15.57 23.78 -5.61
CA ARG A 19 14.36 22.98 -5.50
C ARG A 19 13.58 23.30 -4.24
N ALA A 20 14.24 23.49 -3.11
CA ALA A 20 13.63 23.88 -1.85
C ALA A 20 12.95 25.26 -1.97
N GLU A 21 13.63 26.24 -2.57
CA GLU A 21 13.07 27.58 -2.83
C GLU A 21 11.84 27.50 -3.77
N PHE A 22 11.93 26.69 -4.82
CA PHE A 22 10.80 26.46 -5.73
C PHE A 22 9.60 25.87 -4.98
N LEU A 23 9.81 24.81 -4.18
CA LEU A 23 8.75 24.17 -3.42
C LEU A 23 8.10 25.11 -2.39
N ALA A 24 8.92 25.95 -1.74
CA ALA A 24 8.43 26.93 -0.77
C ALA A 24 7.52 27.99 -1.41
N ASN A 25 7.73 28.30 -2.69
CA ASN A 25 6.88 29.25 -3.43
C ASN A 25 5.59 28.58 -3.94
N GLU A 26 5.62 27.29 -4.27
CA GLU A 26 4.46 26.58 -4.86
C GLU A 26 3.51 25.99 -3.80
N LEU A 27 4.03 25.61 -2.62
CA LEU A 27 3.27 24.86 -1.62
C LEU A 27 2.89 25.76 -0.43
N ASN A 28 1.65 26.21 -0.37
CA ASN A 28 1.18 27.16 0.64
C ASN A 28 1.01 26.57 2.05
N ASN A 29 0.78 25.26 2.19
CA ASN A 29 0.48 24.59 3.47
C ASN A 29 1.55 23.58 3.89
N THR A 30 2.78 23.75 3.37
CA THR A 30 3.89 22.82 3.60
C THR A 30 5.10 23.59 4.09
N ILE A 31 5.76 23.09 5.10
CA ILE A 31 7.03 23.66 5.59
C ILE A 31 8.16 23.01 4.82
N ILE A 32 8.99 23.82 4.19
CA ILE A 32 10.17 23.36 3.44
C ILE A 32 11.41 23.66 4.25
N ILE A 33 12.24 22.65 4.47
CA ILE A 33 13.53 22.73 5.15
C ILE A 33 14.61 22.39 4.13
N ASN A 34 15.53 23.32 3.90
CA ASN A 34 16.65 23.05 3.01
C ASN A 34 17.79 22.42 3.79
N GLY A 35 18.05 21.13 3.58
CA GLY A 35 19.09 20.39 4.28
C GLY A 35 19.20 18.94 3.81
N ASP A 36 20.18 18.24 4.35
CA ASP A 36 20.37 16.80 4.12
C ASP A 36 19.54 16.00 5.14
N ALA A 37 18.69 15.10 4.68
CA ALA A 37 17.88 14.25 5.56
C ALA A 37 18.70 13.22 6.37
N LEU A 38 19.99 13.07 6.09
CA LEU A 38 20.92 12.27 6.90
C LEU A 38 21.56 13.09 8.03
N ASP A 39 21.38 14.40 8.04
CA ASP A 39 21.88 15.27 9.09
C ASP A 39 20.91 15.31 10.28
N GLU A 40 21.41 14.97 11.45
CA GLU A 40 20.66 14.93 12.69
C GLU A 40 20.08 16.30 13.07
N GLU A 41 20.81 17.39 12.85
CA GLU A 41 20.35 18.75 13.14
C GLU A 41 19.14 19.13 12.26
N VAL A 42 19.15 18.72 11.00
CA VAL A 42 18.03 18.94 10.06
C VAL A 42 16.80 18.12 10.46
N LEU A 43 16.98 16.89 10.92
CA LEU A 43 15.89 16.05 11.41
C LEU A 43 15.27 16.64 12.71
N VAL A 44 16.09 17.21 13.58
CA VAL A 44 15.63 17.93 14.78
C VAL A 44 14.88 19.20 14.39
N GLU A 45 15.38 20.00 13.46
CA GLU A 45 14.68 21.19 12.93
C GLU A 45 13.33 20.83 12.33
N ALA A 46 13.26 19.69 11.61
CA ALA A 46 12.02 19.18 11.09
C ALA A 46 11.04 18.73 12.18
N ASN A 47 11.45 18.70 13.44
CA ASN A 47 10.68 18.18 14.56
C ASN A 47 10.20 16.75 14.30
N LEU A 48 11.15 15.88 13.94
CA LEU A 48 10.89 14.49 13.59
C LEU A 48 10.18 13.74 14.72
N GLN A 49 10.41 14.13 15.97
CA GLN A 49 9.81 13.51 17.15
C GLN A 49 8.28 13.55 17.13
N GLU A 50 7.67 14.59 16.55
CA GLU A 50 6.22 14.72 16.44
C GLU A 50 5.62 14.16 15.14
N ALA A 51 6.45 13.64 14.23
CA ALA A 51 5.96 13.08 12.98
C ALA A 51 5.30 11.71 13.20
N GLU A 52 4.08 11.53 12.73
CA GLU A 52 3.38 10.23 12.74
C GLU A 52 3.88 9.31 11.64
N THR A 53 4.24 9.87 10.49
CA THR A 53 4.74 9.12 9.33
C THR A 53 5.89 9.85 8.66
N VAL A 54 6.94 9.12 8.32
CA VAL A 54 8.10 9.64 7.59
C VAL A 54 8.26 8.89 6.28
N LEU A 55 8.36 9.64 5.18
CA LEU A 55 8.51 9.12 3.83
C LEU A 55 9.89 9.51 3.31
N ALA A 56 10.78 8.55 3.10
CA ALA A 56 12.06 8.76 2.45
C ALA A 56 11.93 8.49 0.95
N LEU A 57 11.92 9.56 0.15
CA LEU A 57 11.58 9.54 -1.28
C LEU A 57 12.66 10.17 -2.17
N THR A 58 13.92 10.08 -1.76
CA THR A 58 15.03 10.56 -2.58
C THR A 58 15.27 9.64 -3.78
N ASN A 59 16.19 10.00 -4.65
CA ASN A 59 16.61 9.16 -5.77
C ASN A 59 17.71 8.14 -5.41
N ASP A 60 18.13 8.11 -4.15
CA ASP A 60 19.15 7.20 -3.65
C ASP A 60 18.51 6.21 -2.64
N ASP A 61 18.57 4.93 -2.97
CA ASP A 61 17.95 3.87 -2.16
C ASP A 61 18.63 3.74 -0.80
N GLU A 62 19.97 3.89 -0.76
CA GLU A 62 20.77 3.79 0.45
C GLU A 62 20.44 4.93 1.41
N ASP A 63 20.30 6.16 0.90
CA ASP A 63 19.87 7.32 1.67
C ASP A 63 18.46 7.10 2.23
N ASN A 64 17.53 6.58 1.42
CA ASN A 64 16.16 6.32 1.84
C ASN A 64 16.08 5.28 2.99
N LEU A 65 16.86 4.20 2.88
CA LEU A 65 16.96 3.20 3.94
C LEU A 65 17.59 3.80 5.21
N MET A 66 18.65 4.62 5.06
CA MET A 66 19.36 5.20 6.18
C MET A 66 18.52 6.23 6.94
N VAL A 67 17.76 7.07 6.23
CA VAL A 67 16.79 7.99 6.84
C VAL A 67 15.79 7.21 7.68
N SER A 68 15.23 6.11 7.16
CA SER A 68 14.27 5.28 7.89
C SER A 68 14.85 4.70 9.18
N VAL A 69 16.11 4.25 9.14
CA VAL A 69 16.84 3.76 10.34
C VAL A 69 17.06 4.87 11.37
N LEU A 70 17.42 6.08 10.91
CA LEU A 70 17.57 7.23 11.80
C LEU A 70 16.26 7.59 12.48
N VAL A 71 15.16 7.61 11.73
CA VAL A 71 13.82 7.87 12.27
C VAL A 71 13.46 6.90 13.40
N GLU A 72 13.74 5.61 13.23
CA GLU A 72 13.48 4.62 14.29
C GLU A 72 14.29 4.91 15.56
N LYS A 73 15.56 5.34 15.39
CA LYS A 73 16.40 5.75 16.54
C LYS A 73 15.77 6.89 17.32
N PHE A 74 15.25 7.91 16.64
CA PHE A 74 14.59 9.04 17.29
C PHE A 74 13.26 8.65 17.96
N ALA A 75 12.54 7.65 17.43
CA ALA A 75 11.31 7.17 18.02
C ALA A 75 11.50 6.43 19.36
N LYS A 76 12.66 5.78 19.56
CA LYS A 76 12.94 4.95 20.75
C LYS A 76 13.31 5.73 22.01
N ASP A 77 13.75 6.97 21.88
CA ASP A 77 14.25 7.74 23.02
C ASP A 77 13.14 8.46 23.83
N GLU A 78 11.88 8.41 23.39
CA GLU A 78 10.75 9.00 24.10
C GLU A 78 9.75 7.92 24.57
N LYS A 79 9.49 7.89 25.87
CA LYS A 79 8.69 6.86 26.57
C LYS A 79 7.19 6.80 26.25
N ASP A 80 6.67 7.73 25.42
CA ASP A 80 5.23 7.90 25.19
C ASP A 80 4.86 8.10 23.70
N VAL A 81 5.73 7.77 22.75
CA VAL A 81 5.41 7.96 21.32
C VAL A 81 4.95 6.64 20.72
N ASP A 82 3.73 6.62 20.20
CA ASP A 82 3.23 5.58 19.30
C ASP A 82 4.24 5.35 18.17
N ASP A 83 4.41 4.09 17.76
CA ASP A 83 5.38 3.70 16.73
C ASP A 83 5.25 4.57 15.48
N LYS A 84 6.30 5.35 15.19
CA LYS A 84 6.36 6.15 13.97
C LYS A 84 6.41 5.24 12.75
N ARG A 85 5.52 5.46 11.81
CA ARG A 85 5.53 4.71 10.57
C ARG A 85 6.61 5.23 9.63
N THR A 86 7.48 4.36 9.18
CA THR A 86 8.54 4.67 8.22
C THR A 86 8.26 4.02 6.87
N MET A 87 8.44 4.80 5.81
CA MET A 87 8.27 4.32 4.44
C MET A 87 9.46 4.77 3.59
N ALA A 88 10.12 3.84 2.93
CA ALA A 88 11.27 4.12 2.06
C ALA A 88 11.00 3.69 0.62
N LEU A 89 11.29 4.57 -0.33
CA LEU A 89 11.30 4.24 -1.74
C LEU A 89 12.58 3.48 -2.09
N ILE A 90 12.44 2.33 -2.77
CA ILE A 90 13.57 1.51 -3.23
C ILE A 90 13.39 1.14 -4.70
N ASN A 91 14.49 1.25 -5.45
CA ASN A 91 14.54 0.83 -6.85
C ASN A 91 15.27 -0.53 -7.02
N LYS A 92 16.09 -0.92 -6.05
CA LYS A 92 16.85 -2.17 -6.07
C LYS A 92 16.05 -3.29 -5.36
N PRO A 93 15.53 -4.31 -6.07
CA PRO A 93 14.64 -5.33 -5.47
C PRO A 93 15.25 -6.07 -4.29
N ASN A 94 16.59 -6.27 -4.32
CA ASN A 94 17.28 -7.01 -3.27
C ASN A 94 17.24 -6.33 -1.90
N TYR A 95 16.94 -5.03 -1.85
CA TYR A 95 16.85 -4.29 -0.60
C TYR A 95 15.59 -4.63 0.21
N SER A 96 14.58 -5.24 -0.43
CA SER A 96 13.42 -5.78 0.29
C SER A 96 13.82 -6.81 1.37
N LEU A 97 14.94 -7.51 1.18
CA LEU A 97 15.47 -8.46 2.17
C LEU A 97 15.93 -7.78 3.46
N LEU A 98 16.25 -6.50 3.41
CA LEU A 98 16.72 -5.71 4.55
C LEU A 98 15.59 -5.13 5.40
N GLN A 99 14.36 -5.09 4.90
CA GLN A 99 13.21 -4.46 5.54
C GLN A 99 13.06 -4.86 7.01
N ASN A 100 12.96 -6.16 7.27
CA ASN A 100 12.78 -6.68 8.62
C ASN A 100 13.99 -6.41 9.53
N SER A 101 15.21 -6.50 8.96
CA SER A 101 16.45 -6.28 9.72
C SER A 101 16.64 -4.81 10.09
N LEU A 102 16.21 -3.90 9.23
CA LEU A 102 16.27 -2.47 9.45
C LEU A 102 15.00 -1.92 10.12
N LYS A 103 13.98 -2.77 10.34
CA LYS A 103 12.70 -2.43 10.96
C LYS A 103 11.95 -1.28 10.24
N ILE A 104 12.00 -1.28 8.93
CA ILE A 104 11.26 -0.34 8.09
C ILE A 104 9.86 -0.89 7.88
N ASP A 105 8.82 -0.09 8.17
CA ASP A 105 7.44 -0.55 8.08
C ASP A 105 7.02 -0.87 6.65
N ASP A 106 7.31 0.04 5.72
CA ASP A 106 6.97 -0.14 4.32
C ASP A 106 8.13 0.19 3.37
N LEU A 107 8.41 -0.72 2.45
CA LEU A 107 9.26 -0.44 1.30
C LEU A 107 8.41 -0.27 0.04
N ILE A 108 8.58 0.85 -0.63
CA ILE A 108 7.83 1.22 -1.83
C ILE A 108 8.70 0.96 -3.06
N ASP A 109 8.35 -0.06 -3.85
CA ASP A 109 8.96 -0.29 -5.17
C ASP A 109 8.10 0.36 -6.26
N PRO A 110 8.55 1.44 -6.92
CA PRO A 110 7.77 2.12 -7.96
C PRO A 110 7.42 1.23 -9.16
N ARG A 111 8.28 0.23 -9.44
CA ARG A 111 8.03 -0.71 -10.55
C ARG A 111 6.86 -1.63 -10.22
N MET A 112 6.79 -2.13 -8.98
CA MET A 112 5.67 -2.97 -8.56
C MET A 112 4.36 -2.18 -8.55
N ASN A 113 4.39 -0.91 -8.14
CA ASN A 113 3.24 -0.02 -8.21
C ASN A 113 2.81 0.22 -9.67
N THR A 114 3.77 0.40 -10.59
CA THR A 114 3.49 0.55 -12.02
C THR A 114 2.91 -0.74 -12.60
N VAL A 115 3.48 -1.91 -12.28
CA VAL A 115 2.95 -3.21 -12.70
C VAL A 115 1.52 -3.41 -12.19
N SER A 116 1.26 -3.13 -10.91
CA SER A 116 -0.09 -3.21 -10.33
C SER A 116 -1.07 -2.28 -11.03
N SER A 117 -0.64 -1.06 -11.35
CA SER A 117 -1.48 -0.10 -12.11
C SER A 117 -1.77 -0.58 -13.53
N ILE A 118 -0.81 -1.17 -14.23
CA ILE A 118 -0.98 -1.75 -15.56
C ILE A 118 -1.92 -2.94 -15.50
N LEU A 119 -1.72 -3.85 -14.55
CA LEU A 119 -2.57 -5.03 -14.36
C LEU A 119 -4.03 -4.64 -14.13
N LYS A 120 -4.26 -3.60 -13.33
CA LYS A 120 -5.61 -3.03 -13.11
C LYS A 120 -6.29 -2.60 -14.41
N HIS A 121 -5.53 -2.14 -15.41
CA HIS A 121 -6.08 -1.73 -16.72
C HIS A 121 -6.18 -2.89 -17.71
N ILE A 122 -5.38 -3.94 -17.54
CA ILE A 122 -5.40 -5.12 -18.42
C ILE A 122 -6.51 -6.09 -18.01
N HIS A 123 -6.72 -6.26 -16.70
CA HIS A 123 -7.85 -7.04 -16.20
C HIS A 123 -9.15 -6.31 -16.52
N LYS A 124 -9.76 -6.69 -17.65
CA LYS A 124 -11.04 -6.14 -18.10
C LYS A 124 -12.17 -6.71 -17.23
N GLY A 125 -13.05 -5.86 -16.76
CA GLY A 125 -14.28 -6.25 -16.10
C GLY A 125 -14.37 -5.79 -14.64
N THR A 126 -14.80 -6.65 -13.75
CA THR A 126 -15.13 -6.35 -12.35
C THR A 126 -13.94 -6.34 -11.39
N ILE A 127 -12.69 -6.45 -11.88
CA ILE A 127 -11.50 -6.31 -11.04
C ILE A 127 -11.26 -4.80 -10.80
N GLU A 128 -11.48 -4.38 -9.56
CA GLU A 128 -11.27 -2.98 -9.18
C GLU A 128 -9.83 -2.71 -8.78
N THR A 129 -9.16 -3.69 -8.19
CA THR A 129 -7.81 -3.51 -7.64
C THR A 129 -7.02 -4.82 -7.70
N ALA A 130 -5.76 -4.73 -8.08
CA ALA A 130 -4.82 -5.85 -8.03
C ALA A 130 -3.49 -5.38 -7.48
N TYR A 131 -3.00 -6.05 -6.43
CA TYR A 131 -1.69 -5.80 -5.82
C TYR A 131 -0.87 -7.09 -5.84
N THR A 132 0.36 -6.98 -6.30
CA THR A 132 1.30 -8.11 -6.28
C THR A 132 2.05 -8.14 -4.96
N ILE A 133 2.14 -9.31 -4.34
CA ILE A 133 2.87 -9.53 -3.09
C ILE A 133 3.84 -10.70 -3.22
N MET A 134 4.72 -10.88 -2.23
CA MET A 134 5.72 -11.97 -2.21
C MET A 134 6.53 -12.07 -3.51
N ASN A 135 7.19 -10.95 -3.88
CA ASN A 135 8.04 -10.88 -5.08
C ASN A 135 7.34 -11.27 -6.41
N GLY A 136 6.02 -11.09 -6.48
CA GLY A 136 5.27 -11.37 -7.68
C GLY A 136 4.67 -12.78 -7.79
N GLU A 137 4.77 -13.59 -6.74
CA GLU A 137 4.19 -14.95 -6.73
C GLU A 137 2.69 -14.95 -6.51
N TYR A 138 2.18 -13.98 -5.76
CA TYR A 138 0.76 -13.87 -5.41
C TYR A 138 0.22 -12.49 -5.75
N GLU A 139 -1.08 -12.45 -6.01
CA GLU A 139 -1.84 -11.22 -6.20
C GLU A 139 -3.00 -11.15 -5.19
N VAL A 140 -3.17 -9.98 -4.59
CA VAL A 140 -4.38 -9.63 -3.85
C VAL A 140 -5.28 -8.88 -4.81
N ILE A 141 -6.47 -9.42 -5.06
CA ILE A 141 -7.38 -8.92 -6.08
C ILE A 141 -8.72 -8.59 -5.41
N GLU A 142 -9.28 -7.45 -5.77
CA GLU A 142 -10.64 -7.08 -5.46
C GLU A 142 -11.50 -7.20 -6.71
N ALA A 143 -12.53 -8.04 -6.65
CA ALA A 143 -13.47 -8.24 -7.75
C ALA A 143 -14.92 -8.17 -7.27
N GLU A 144 -15.79 -7.59 -8.10
CA GLU A 144 -17.21 -7.50 -7.83
C GLU A 144 -17.97 -8.74 -8.32
N ILE A 145 -18.89 -9.25 -7.52
CA ILE A 145 -19.83 -10.33 -7.90
C ILE A 145 -20.92 -9.76 -8.79
N ILE A 146 -20.90 -10.17 -10.06
CA ILE A 146 -21.94 -9.83 -11.04
C ILE A 146 -22.94 -10.98 -11.20
N GLU A 147 -24.04 -10.73 -11.89
CA GLU A 147 -25.12 -11.72 -12.12
C GLU A 147 -24.65 -13.01 -12.79
N THR A 148 -23.59 -12.93 -13.61
CA THR A 148 -23.02 -14.07 -14.33
C THR A 148 -21.95 -14.82 -13.56
N SER A 149 -21.55 -14.31 -12.37
CA SER A 149 -20.53 -14.96 -11.54
C SER A 149 -20.98 -16.34 -11.08
N GLU A 150 -20.05 -17.30 -11.12
CA GLU A 150 -20.30 -18.66 -10.60
C GLU A 150 -20.50 -18.72 -9.09
N LEU A 151 -20.11 -17.68 -8.37
CA LEU A 151 -20.23 -17.58 -6.91
C LEU A 151 -21.59 -17.09 -6.45
N ILE A 152 -22.37 -16.43 -7.32
CA ILE A 152 -23.65 -15.83 -6.93
C ILE A 152 -24.60 -16.85 -6.28
N ASN A 153 -25.19 -16.50 -5.15
CA ASN A 153 -26.10 -17.32 -4.37
C ASN A 153 -25.53 -18.67 -3.89
N LYS A 154 -24.20 -18.86 -3.96
CA LYS A 154 -23.51 -20.03 -3.41
C LYS A 154 -22.91 -19.74 -2.05
N GLU A 155 -22.93 -20.72 -1.17
CA GLU A 155 -22.13 -20.68 0.06
C GLU A 155 -20.65 -20.86 -0.25
N LEU A 156 -19.77 -20.20 0.50
CA LEU A 156 -18.32 -20.28 0.32
C LEU A 156 -17.80 -21.73 0.29
N LYS A 157 -18.29 -22.61 1.17
CA LYS A 157 -17.91 -24.04 1.18
C LYS A 157 -18.27 -24.80 -0.10
N ASN A 158 -19.24 -24.29 -0.88
CA ASN A 158 -19.74 -24.88 -2.12
C ASN A 158 -19.25 -24.13 -3.38
N SER A 159 -18.31 -23.21 -3.21
CA SER A 159 -17.83 -22.34 -4.30
C SER A 159 -16.89 -23.02 -5.26
N ASN A 160 -16.36 -24.22 -4.92
CA ASN A 160 -15.36 -24.97 -5.69
C ASN A 160 -14.12 -24.13 -6.05
N LEU A 161 -13.74 -23.21 -5.17
CA LEU A 161 -12.53 -22.41 -5.35
C LEU A 161 -11.28 -23.31 -5.27
N PRO A 162 -10.33 -23.16 -6.19
CA PRO A 162 -9.05 -23.85 -6.09
C PRO A 162 -8.32 -23.57 -4.78
N GLU A 163 -7.45 -24.51 -4.36
CA GLU A 163 -6.70 -24.36 -3.10
C GLU A 163 -5.75 -23.16 -3.10
N GLU A 164 -5.34 -22.71 -4.28
CA GLU A 164 -4.46 -21.56 -4.48
C GLU A 164 -5.17 -20.21 -4.32
N ILE A 165 -6.50 -20.24 -4.17
CA ILE A 165 -7.31 -19.02 -3.99
C ILE A 165 -7.85 -18.98 -2.57
N ARG A 166 -7.62 -17.88 -1.89
CA ARG A 166 -8.13 -17.63 -0.53
C ARG A 166 -8.91 -16.33 -0.49
N ILE A 167 -10.17 -16.41 -0.03
CA ILE A 167 -10.97 -15.20 0.20
C ILE A 167 -10.61 -14.65 1.58
N GLY A 168 -10.17 -13.40 1.61
CA GLY A 168 -9.80 -12.69 2.82
C GLY A 168 -10.96 -11.89 3.42
N ALA A 169 -11.69 -11.17 2.57
CA ALA A 169 -12.79 -10.30 3.00
C ALA A 169 -13.84 -10.14 1.90
N VAL A 170 -15.02 -9.73 2.30
CA VAL A 170 -16.11 -9.29 1.40
C VAL A 170 -16.60 -7.93 1.89
N LEU A 171 -16.70 -6.98 0.99
CA LEU A 171 -17.32 -5.68 1.24
C LEU A 171 -18.75 -5.72 0.69
N ARG A 172 -19.75 -5.58 1.56
CA ARG A 172 -21.17 -5.50 1.24
C ARG A 172 -21.77 -4.25 1.88
N GLU A 173 -22.38 -3.37 1.11
CA GLU A 173 -22.99 -2.12 1.62
C GLU A 173 -22.04 -1.32 2.55
N ASN A 174 -20.78 -1.15 2.14
CA ASN A 174 -19.72 -0.49 2.92
C ASN A 174 -19.37 -1.15 4.27
N LYS A 175 -19.75 -2.42 4.48
CA LYS A 175 -19.36 -3.21 5.65
C LYS A 175 -18.39 -4.30 5.26
N VAL A 176 -17.27 -4.35 5.94
CA VAL A 176 -16.28 -5.43 5.76
C VAL A 176 -16.75 -6.67 6.53
N ILE A 177 -16.83 -7.78 5.83
CA ILE A 177 -17.23 -9.08 6.38
C ILE A 177 -16.08 -10.06 6.15
N ILE A 178 -15.66 -10.75 7.20
CA ILE A 178 -14.75 -11.90 7.06
C ILE A 178 -15.63 -13.14 6.84
N PRO A 179 -15.64 -13.70 5.61
CA PRO A 179 -16.59 -14.75 5.27
C PRO A 179 -16.24 -16.06 5.98
N ARG A 180 -17.26 -16.72 6.50
CA ARG A 180 -17.16 -18.09 7.01
C ARG A 180 -17.67 -19.09 5.97
N SER A 181 -17.48 -20.37 6.19
CA SER A 181 -17.84 -21.44 5.24
C SER A 181 -19.29 -21.40 4.75
N ASN A 182 -20.22 -20.89 5.56
CA ASN A 182 -21.65 -20.74 5.25
C ASN A 182 -22.03 -19.36 4.69
N PHE A 183 -21.05 -18.50 4.39
CA PHE A 183 -21.29 -17.20 3.79
C PHE A 183 -21.85 -17.38 2.37
N VAL A 184 -22.94 -16.68 2.06
CA VAL A 184 -23.58 -16.70 0.74
C VAL A 184 -23.24 -15.40 0.00
N PHE A 185 -22.62 -15.54 -1.18
CA PHE A 185 -22.29 -14.41 -2.03
C PHE A 185 -23.54 -13.84 -2.69
N GLN A 186 -23.59 -12.51 -2.80
CA GLN A 186 -24.66 -11.75 -3.44
C GLN A 186 -24.09 -10.87 -4.56
N LYS A 187 -24.97 -10.42 -5.44
CA LYS A 187 -24.63 -9.42 -6.44
C LYS A 187 -24.13 -8.14 -5.74
N GLU A 188 -23.15 -7.49 -6.36
CA GLU A 188 -22.49 -6.27 -5.86
C GLU A 188 -21.60 -6.48 -4.62
N ASP A 189 -21.42 -7.73 -4.16
CA ASP A 189 -20.37 -8.01 -3.19
C ASP A 189 -19.01 -7.76 -3.83
N LYS A 190 -18.15 -6.96 -3.17
CA LYS A 190 -16.76 -6.83 -3.56
C LYS A 190 -15.94 -7.81 -2.74
N VAL A 191 -15.31 -8.75 -3.42
CA VAL A 191 -14.56 -9.84 -2.81
C VAL A 191 -13.08 -9.58 -2.92
N VAL A 192 -12.40 -9.53 -1.79
CA VAL A 192 -10.94 -9.46 -1.73
C VAL A 192 -10.40 -10.87 -1.53
N PHE A 193 -9.56 -11.30 -2.44
CA PHE A 193 -8.95 -12.62 -2.39
C PHE A 193 -7.47 -12.60 -2.74
N LEU A 194 -6.77 -13.59 -2.24
CA LEU A 194 -5.39 -13.89 -2.56
C LEU A 194 -5.37 -15.03 -3.58
N ALA A 195 -4.69 -14.84 -4.69
CA ALA A 195 -4.51 -15.87 -5.71
C ALA A 195 -3.04 -16.01 -6.09
N LYS A 196 -2.59 -17.23 -6.37
CA LYS A 196 -1.30 -17.47 -7.00
C LYS A 196 -1.33 -16.96 -8.43
N LYS A 197 -0.26 -16.35 -8.91
CA LYS A 197 -0.18 -15.74 -10.23
C LYS A 197 -0.66 -16.68 -11.36
N ASP A 198 -0.30 -17.96 -11.27
CA ASP A 198 -0.68 -18.96 -12.29
C ASP A 198 -2.18 -19.32 -12.25
N SER A 199 -2.90 -18.96 -11.17
CA SER A 199 -4.32 -19.26 -10.98
C SER A 199 -5.25 -18.09 -11.33
N ILE A 200 -4.71 -16.96 -11.81
CA ILE A 200 -5.50 -15.76 -12.10
C ILE A 200 -6.52 -16.01 -13.20
N SER A 201 -6.16 -16.75 -14.25
CA SER A 201 -7.10 -17.11 -15.33
C SER A 201 -8.30 -17.92 -14.83
N VAL A 202 -8.11 -18.71 -13.76
CA VAL A 202 -9.20 -19.45 -13.11
C VAL A 202 -10.11 -18.51 -12.36
N VAL A 203 -9.53 -17.50 -11.69
CA VAL A 203 -10.29 -16.44 -11.02
C VAL A 203 -11.14 -15.66 -12.00
N GLU A 204 -10.57 -15.25 -13.12
CA GLU A 204 -11.30 -14.55 -14.18
C GLU A 204 -12.53 -15.34 -14.65
N ASN A 205 -12.38 -16.65 -14.80
CA ASN A 205 -13.51 -17.52 -15.17
C ASN A 205 -14.58 -17.63 -14.08
N ILE A 206 -14.19 -17.75 -12.81
CA ILE A 206 -15.12 -17.89 -11.67
C ILE A 206 -15.93 -16.61 -11.47
N PHE A 207 -15.28 -15.47 -11.59
CA PHE A 207 -15.96 -14.18 -11.51
C PHE A 207 -16.64 -13.79 -12.83
N ARG A 208 -16.45 -14.60 -13.89
CA ARG A 208 -16.91 -14.34 -15.27
C ARG A 208 -16.67 -12.91 -15.71
N ILE A 209 -15.43 -12.49 -15.54
CA ILE A 209 -14.94 -11.25 -16.08
C ILE A 209 -14.99 -11.39 -17.60
N SER A 210 -16.00 -10.79 -18.21
CA SER A 210 -16.31 -10.95 -19.63
C SER A 210 -15.11 -10.50 -20.47
N SER A 211 -14.42 -11.45 -21.09
CA SER A 211 -13.54 -11.14 -22.23
C SER A 211 -14.45 -10.80 -23.41
N ILE A 212 -14.54 -9.51 -23.74
CA ILE A 212 -15.07 -9.06 -25.03
C ILE A 212 -13.90 -8.95 -25.99
#